data_6616146cf73ff47ecf98ff28a94d5f01
#
_entry.id   6616146cf73ff47ecf98ff28a94d5f01
#
_cell.length_a   1.000
_cell.length_b   1.000
_cell.length_c   1.000
_cell.angle_alpha   90.00
_cell.angle_beta   90.00
_cell.angle_gamma   90.00
#
_symmetry.space_group_name_H-M   'P 1'
#
loop_
_entity.id
_entity.type
_entity.pdbx_description
1 polymer ?
#
loop_
_entity_poly.entity_id
_entity_poly.type
_entity_poly.pdbx_seq_one_letter_code
_entity_poly.pdbx_strand_id
1 'polypeptide(L)'
;MTDDQAATAASVLDQVEACAADLVDHVVDTVRIPSVSGTDAENDAQAHMARLFADGGLDVDHWRIDLDRLTADPEFPGMEVERREAWGLVGRLAGAGDGRALMLNGHIDVVPIGDPGAWTATPFGGEIRADDLYGRGSCDMKAGLLAAHWAVQAIRRAGVRLRGDVLVASVQGEEDGGLGTFALLDRGWRADACVIPESTDMDLVPANAGALTFRLVVRGHATHASRRTEGVSAIETFWPVWQALLDLEQRRHAVVDPMAKRWKLAHPLSIGTIHAGDWASSVPDQLVAEGRLGVALDET
;
A
#
# COMPACT_ATOMS: atom_id res chain seq x y z
N MET A 1 23.67 -10.46 23.21
CA MET A 1 23.19 -9.22 23.83
C MET A 1 23.88 -9.08 25.17
N THR A 2 24.53 -7.96 25.46
CA THR A 2 25.15 -7.68 26.75
C THR A 2 24.07 -7.34 27.80
N ASP A 3 24.42 -7.40 29.11
CA ASP A 3 23.46 -7.04 30.19
C ASP A 3 22.97 -5.59 30.06
N ASP A 4 23.82 -4.67 29.62
CA ASP A 4 23.47 -3.28 29.37
C ASP A 4 22.47 -3.12 28.18
N GLN A 5 22.68 -3.90 27.12
CA GLN A 5 21.73 -3.95 25.98
C GLN A 5 20.38 -4.52 26.40
N ALA A 6 20.38 -5.52 27.30
CA ALA A 6 19.15 -6.10 27.81
C ALA A 6 18.37 -5.09 28.67
N ALA A 7 19.06 -4.38 29.55
CA ALA A 7 18.46 -3.33 30.39
C ALA A 7 17.88 -2.18 29.55
N THR A 8 18.62 -1.76 28.51
CA THR A 8 18.15 -0.73 27.56
C THR A 8 16.90 -1.20 26.83
N ALA A 9 16.88 -2.45 26.32
CA ALA A 9 15.71 -3.01 25.64
C ALA A 9 14.48 -3.08 26.57
N ALA A 10 14.68 -3.50 27.81
CA ALA A 10 13.58 -3.54 28.81
C ALA A 10 13.00 -2.14 29.03
N SER A 11 13.85 -1.12 29.21
CA SER A 11 13.39 0.27 29.36
C SER A 11 12.57 0.78 28.16
N VAL A 12 12.94 0.40 26.93
CA VAL A 12 12.18 0.75 25.72
C VAL A 12 10.83 0.03 25.71
N LEU A 13 10.80 -1.26 26.09
CA LEU A 13 9.54 -2.03 26.15
C LEU A 13 8.57 -1.47 27.20
N ASP A 14 9.07 -1.01 28.35
CA ASP A 14 8.25 -0.32 29.36
C ASP A 14 7.61 0.95 28.76
N GLN A 15 8.33 1.68 27.90
CA GLN A 15 7.78 2.83 27.21
C GLN A 15 6.77 2.46 26.11
N VAL A 16 6.95 1.32 25.43
CA VAL A 16 5.95 0.82 24.46
C VAL A 16 4.62 0.53 25.18
N GLU A 17 4.66 -0.14 26.34
CA GLU A 17 3.45 -0.38 27.13
C GLU A 17 2.81 0.94 27.62
N ALA A 18 3.62 1.87 28.10
CA ALA A 18 3.15 3.18 28.55
C ALA A 18 2.52 4.03 27.43
N CYS A 19 2.91 3.80 26.16
CA CYS A 19 2.39 4.51 24.99
C CYS A 19 1.20 3.80 24.30
N ALA A 20 0.81 2.62 24.75
CA ALA A 20 -0.16 1.78 24.03
C ALA A 20 -1.51 2.48 23.78
N ALA A 21 -2.02 3.20 24.77
CA ALA A 21 -3.28 3.96 24.63
C ALA A 21 -3.16 5.09 23.57
N ASP A 22 -2.09 5.89 23.66
CA ASP A 22 -1.82 6.96 22.70
C ASP A 22 -1.69 6.41 21.27
N LEU A 23 -1.02 5.26 21.11
CA LEU A 23 -0.90 4.58 19.81
C LEU A 23 -2.29 4.23 19.26
N VAL A 24 -3.14 3.58 20.06
CA VAL A 24 -4.49 3.17 19.64
C VAL A 24 -5.33 4.37 19.26
N ASP A 25 -5.31 5.43 20.06
CA ASP A 25 -6.05 6.68 19.78
C ASP A 25 -5.60 7.29 18.44
N HIS A 26 -4.30 7.35 18.18
CA HIS A 26 -3.77 7.86 16.91
C HIS A 26 -4.11 6.95 15.72
N VAL A 27 -4.14 5.63 15.90
CA VAL A 27 -4.62 4.73 14.83
C VAL A 27 -6.09 5.00 14.53
N VAL A 28 -6.94 5.14 15.55
CA VAL A 28 -8.36 5.48 15.39
C VAL A 28 -8.52 6.78 14.63
N ASP A 29 -7.83 7.84 15.03
CA ASP A 29 -7.92 9.13 14.38
C ASP A 29 -7.43 9.10 12.93
N THR A 30 -6.36 8.35 12.65
CA THR A 30 -5.84 8.20 11.29
C THR A 30 -6.77 7.35 10.42
N VAL A 31 -7.42 6.31 10.96
CA VAL A 31 -8.42 5.50 10.24
C VAL A 31 -9.64 6.34 9.86
N ARG A 32 -10.02 7.32 10.68
CA ARG A 32 -11.14 8.24 10.41
C ARG A 32 -10.92 9.17 9.22
N ILE A 33 -9.68 9.33 8.77
CA ILE A 33 -9.38 10.08 7.55
C ILE A 33 -9.52 9.11 6.36
N PRO A 34 -10.50 9.33 5.45
CA PRO A 34 -10.79 8.42 4.36
C PRO A 34 -9.82 8.58 3.19
N SER A 35 -8.55 8.32 3.44
CA SER A 35 -7.42 8.50 2.51
C SER A 35 -7.40 7.48 1.35
N VAL A 36 -8.54 7.36 0.66
CA VAL A 36 -8.65 6.48 -0.52
C VAL A 36 -7.73 7.00 -1.61
N SER A 37 -6.96 6.08 -2.22
CA SER A 37 -5.97 6.39 -3.27
C SER A 37 -6.56 7.29 -4.35
N GLY A 38 -5.84 8.36 -4.68
CA GLY A 38 -6.24 9.38 -5.66
C GLY A 38 -7.21 10.46 -5.17
N THR A 39 -7.65 10.42 -3.92
CA THR A 39 -8.51 11.47 -3.34
C THR A 39 -7.71 12.53 -2.58
N ASP A 40 -8.28 13.73 -2.42
CA ASP A 40 -7.65 14.80 -1.62
C ASP A 40 -7.45 14.40 -0.15
N ALA A 41 -8.20 13.40 0.34
CA ALA A 41 -8.06 12.89 1.70
C ALA A 41 -6.72 12.16 1.95
N GLU A 42 -6.01 11.70 0.91
CA GLU A 42 -4.61 11.26 1.06
C GLU A 42 -3.73 12.41 1.56
N ASN A 43 -3.92 13.63 1.02
CA ASN A 43 -3.15 14.81 1.41
C ASN A 43 -3.50 15.25 2.83
N ASP A 44 -4.77 15.15 3.23
CA ASP A 44 -5.21 15.42 4.60
C ASP A 44 -4.57 14.44 5.59
N ALA A 45 -4.52 13.16 5.25
CA ALA A 45 -3.88 12.12 6.05
C ALA A 45 -2.36 12.33 6.15
N GLN A 46 -1.71 12.73 5.06
CA GLN A 46 -0.28 13.04 5.05
C GLN A 46 0.03 14.27 5.91
N ALA A 47 -0.80 15.32 5.82
CA ALA A 47 -0.68 16.49 6.67
C ALA A 47 -0.95 16.17 8.17
N HIS A 48 -1.85 15.23 8.47
CA HIS A 48 -2.06 14.72 9.82
C HIS A 48 -0.80 14.03 10.35
N MET A 49 -0.20 13.12 9.56
CA MET A 49 1.05 12.44 9.93
C MET A 49 2.21 13.42 10.11
N ALA A 50 2.30 14.46 9.27
CA ALA A 50 3.35 15.47 9.39
C ALA A 50 3.27 16.23 10.74
N ARG A 51 2.07 16.57 11.19
CA ARG A 51 1.85 17.17 12.52
C ARG A 51 2.25 16.18 13.62
N LEU A 52 1.82 14.93 13.53
CA LEU A 52 2.14 13.91 14.52
C LEU A 52 3.66 13.67 14.65
N PHE A 53 4.39 13.67 13.53
CA PHE A 53 5.85 13.56 13.53
C PHE A 53 6.51 14.79 14.19
N ALA A 54 6.04 16.00 13.87
CA ALA A 54 6.55 17.23 14.44
C ALA A 54 6.27 17.32 15.95
N ASP A 55 5.06 17.01 16.39
CA ASP A 55 4.67 16.98 17.81
C ASP A 55 5.45 15.89 18.57
N GLY A 56 5.75 14.79 17.89
CA GLY A 56 6.66 13.74 18.35
C GLY A 56 8.13 14.18 18.38
N GLY A 57 8.48 15.39 17.95
CA GLY A 57 9.83 15.98 17.98
C GLY A 57 10.80 15.32 17.00
N LEU A 58 10.32 14.86 15.86
CA LEU A 58 11.17 14.45 14.74
C LEU A 58 11.50 15.67 13.87
N ASP A 59 12.64 15.63 13.19
CA ASP A 59 12.94 16.56 12.11
C ASP A 59 12.09 16.17 10.90
N VAL A 60 11.17 17.06 10.50
CA VAL A 60 10.17 16.73 9.45
C VAL A 60 10.55 17.35 8.11
N ASP A 61 10.71 16.51 7.09
CA ASP A 61 10.69 16.90 5.68
C ASP A 61 9.33 16.52 5.09
N HIS A 62 8.50 17.54 4.86
CA HIS A 62 7.17 17.42 4.25
C HIS A 62 7.15 18.27 2.98
N TRP A 63 7.11 17.64 1.80
CA TRP A 63 7.27 18.33 0.52
C TRP A 63 6.21 17.94 -0.48
N ARG A 64 5.86 18.89 -1.36
CA ARG A 64 5.00 18.60 -2.49
C ARG A 64 5.78 17.83 -3.55
N ILE A 65 5.20 16.73 -4.03
CA ILE A 65 5.77 15.91 -5.11
C ILE A 65 5.52 16.60 -6.44
N ASP A 66 6.55 16.73 -7.27
CA ASP A 66 6.43 17.17 -8.66
C ASP A 66 5.98 15.98 -9.52
N LEU A 67 4.66 15.82 -9.64
CA LEU A 67 4.06 14.69 -10.35
C LEU A 67 4.45 14.66 -11.83
N ASP A 68 4.47 15.82 -12.51
CA ASP A 68 4.80 15.89 -13.94
C ASP A 68 6.22 15.39 -14.20
N ARG A 69 7.16 15.79 -13.36
CA ARG A 69 8.55 15.36 -13.47
C ARG A 69 8.72 13.88 -13.10
N LEU A 70 8.07 13.45 -12.04
CA LEU A 70 8.24 12.10 -11.50
C LEU A 70 7.65 11.04 -12.43
N THR A 71 6.47 11.30 -12.99
CA THR A 71 5.80 10.37 -13.93
C THR A 71 6.46 10.31 -15.31
N ALA A 72 7.30 11.30 -15.64
CA ALA A 72 8.10 11.29 -16.86
C ALA A 72 9.39 10.46 -16.74
N ASP A 73 9.76 10.03 -15.53
CA ASP A 73 10.94 9.20 -15.31
C ASP A 73 10.66 7.77 -15.85
N PRO A 74 11.55 7.21 -16.70
CA PRO A 74 11.36 5.86 -17.26
C PRO A 74 11.40 4.75 -16.21
N GLU A 75 11.96 5.00 -15.03
CA GLU A 75 11.98 4.05 -13.90
C GLU A 75 10.77 4.22 -12.96
N PHE A 76 9.87 5.17 -13.25
CA PHE A 76 8.68 5.38 -12.45
C PHE A 76 7.79 4.12 -12.45
N PRO A 77 7.42 3.56 -11.27
CA PRO A 77 6.73 2.27 -11.19
C PRO A 77 5.29 2.29 -11.73
N GLY A 78 4.75 3.46 -11.99
CA GLY A 78 3.38 3.65 -12.41
C GLY A 78 2.49 4.24 -11.33
N MET A 79 1.28 4.62 -11.75
CA MET A 79 0.22 5.16 -10.91
C MET A 79 -1.12 4.82 -11.58
N GLU A 80 -1.93 4.00 -10.95
CA GLU A 80 -3.20 3.53 -11.52
C GLU A 80 -4.31 4.59 -11.42
N VAL A 81 -4.22 5.44 -10.39
CA VAL A 81 -5.21 6.49 -10.12
C VAL A 81 -4.57 7.87 -10.28
N GLU A 82 -5.18 8.72 -11.10
CA GLU A 82 -4.70 10.09 -11.31
C GLU A 82 -4.78 10.92 -10.03
N ARG A 83 -3.72 11.69 -9.77
CA ARG A 83 -3.62 12.66 -8.68
C ARG A 83 -3.32 14.05 -9.23
N ARG A 84 -3.94 15.06 -8.63
CA ARG A 84 -3.62 16.47 -8.91
C ARG A 84 -2.50 16.97 -8.02
N GLU A 85 -2.36 16.37 -6.87
CA GLU A 85 -1.41 16.74 -5.84
C GLU A 85 -1.05 15.53 -5.00
N ALA A 86 0.22 15.42 -4.61
CA ALA A 86 0.71 14.41 -3.69
C ALA A 86 1.85 14.99 -2.85
N TRP A 87 2.05 14.41 -1.67
CA TRP A 87 3.03 14.89 -0.70
C TRP A 87 3.91 13.75 -0.19
N GLY A 88 5.21 13.97 -0.16
CA GLY A 88 6.15 13.10 0.53
C GLY A 88 6.35 13.54 1.98
N LEU A 89 6.63 12.60 2.86
CA LEU A 89 6.84 12.87 4.27
C LEU A 89 7.88 11.94 4.88
N VAL A 90 8.89 12.51 5.51
CA VAL A 90 9.87 11.80 6.34
C VAL A 90 10.04 12.53 7.66
N GLY A 91 9.89 11.80 8.75
CA GLY A 91 10.28 12.24 10.09
C GLY A 91 11.60 11.59 10.47
N ARG A 92 12.62 12.36 10.84
CA ARG A 92 13.96 11.88 11.21
C ARG A 92 14.19 12.03 12.70
N LEU A 93 14.58 10.94 13.35
CA LEU A 93 15.27 10.95 14.63
C LEU A 93 16.77 10.91 14.37
N ALA A 94 17.47 12.02 14.62
CA ALA A 94 18.90 12.10 14.38
C ALA A 94 19.69 11.20 15.33
N GLY A 95 20.61 10.42 14.79
CA GLY A 95 21.58 9.65 15.54
C GLY A 95 22.69 10.56 16.09
N ALA A 96 23.38 10.09 17.12
CA ALA A 96 24.47 10.82 17.79
C ALA A 96 25.87 10.50 17.24
N GLY A 97 25.98 9.67 16.22
CA GLY A 97 27.27 9.19 15.71
C GLY A 97 27.24 8.69 14.27
N ASP A 98 28.09 7.75 13.98
CA ASP A 98 28.35 7.14 12.68
C ASP A 98 27.68 5.76 12.49
N GLY A 99 26.58 5.50 13.21
CA GLY A 99 25.84 4.26 13.09
C GLY A 99 25.07 4.17 11.77
N ARG A 100 24.71 2.94 11.40
CA ARG A 100 23.87 2.70 10.23
C ARG A 100 22.48 3.28 10.43
N ALA A 101 21.90 3.82 9.36
CA ALA A 101 20.56 4.35 9.36
C ALA A 101 19.50 3.24 9.15
N LEU A 102 18.35 3.39 9.81
CA LEU A 102 17.18 2.53 9.64
C LEU A 102 16.02 3.36 9.14
N MET A 103 15.32 2.88 8.12
CA MET A 103 14.05 3.42 7.66
C MET A 103 12.91 2.52 8.11
N LEU A 104 11.85 3.12 8.61
CA LEU A 104 10.55 2.50 8.85
C LEU A 104 9.59 3.15 7.84
N ASN A 105 9.17 2.39 6.82
CA ASN A 105 8.36 2.91 5.72
C ASN A 105 6.95 2.32 5.78
N GLY A 106 5.92 3.16 5.67
CA GLY A 106 4.54 2.72 5.63
C GLY A 106 3.67 3.66 4.81
N HIS A 107 2.64 3.10 4.16
CA HIS A 107 1.71 3.89 3.36
C HIS A 107 0.52 4.40 4.19
N ILE A 108 -0.01 5.54 3.75
CA ILE A 108 -1.15 6.22 4.39
C ILE A 108 -2.42 6.12 3.57
N ASP A 109 -2.29 5.84 2.27
CA ASP A 109 -3.41 5.61 1.37
C ASP A 109 -4.08 4.27 1.63
N VAL A 110 -5.28 4.11 1.13
CA VAL A 110 -6.07 2.88 1.28
C VAL A 110 -6.88 2.63 0.02
N VAL A 111 -7.16 1.36 -0.29
CA VAL A 111 -8.07 0.98 -1.37
C VAL A 111 -9.51 1.41 -1.09
N PRO A 112 -10.38 1.51 -2.12
CA PRO A 112 -11.81 1.78 -1.95
C PRO A 112 -12.51 0.80 -1.01
N ILE A 113 -13.58 1.24 -0.37
CA ILE A 113 -14.33 0.43 0.60
C ILE A 113 -15.18 -0.70 -0.03
N GLY A 114 -15.37 -0.66 -1.36
CA GLY A 114 -16.29 -1.56 -2.04
C GLY A 114 -17.75 -1.28 -1.70
N ASP A 115 -18.57 -2.34 -1.56
CA ASP A 115 -19.98 -2.20 -1.17
C ASP A 115 -20.11 -1.82 0.32
N PRO A 116 -20.63 -0.62 0.64
CA PRO A 116 -20.84 -0.21 2.03
C PRO A 116 -21.78 -1.14 2.82
N GLY A 117 -22.69 -1.82 2.12
CA GLY A 117 -23.63 -2.78 2.73
C GLY A 117 -22.98 -4.07 3.23
N ALA A 118 -21.76 -4.38 2.76
CA ALA A 118 -21.00 -5.53 3.19
C ALA A 118 -20.22 -5.30 4.51
N TRP A 119 -20.17 -4.07 5.00
CA TRP A 119 -19.43 -3.74 6.23
C TRP A 119 -20.28 -3.94 7.48
N THR A 120 -19.67 -4.52 8.51
CA THR A 120 -20.29 -4.69 9.84
C THR A 120 -20.00 -3.52 10.78
N ALA A 121 -19.11 -2.62 10.40
CA ALA A 121 -18.76 -1.37 11.08
C ALA A 121 -18.68 -0.25 10.04
N THR A 122 -18.73 1.02 10.49
CA THR A 122 -18.51 2.15 9.57
C THR A 122 -17.09 2.09 9.00
N PRO A 123 -16.90 2.08 7.66
CA PRO A 123 -15.57 1.88 7.05
C PRO A 123 -14.46 2.80 7.54
N PHE A 124 -14.79 4.05 7.86
CA PHE A 124 -13.86 5.04 8.43
C PHE A 124 -14.29 5.49 9.84
N GLY A 125 -14.95 4.60 10.60
CA GLY A 125 -15.42 4.90 11.96
C GLY A 125 -14.34 4.77 13.02
N GLY A 126 -13.35 3.88 12.80
CA GLY A 126 -12.36 3.55 13.83
C GLY A 126 -13.02 2.94 15.07
N GLU A 127 -14.00 2.05 14.88
CA GLU A 127 -14.74 1.44 15.97
C GLU A 127 -13.91 0.34 16.65
N ILE A 128 -13.84 0.38 17.97
CA ILE A 128 -13.21 -0.67 18.77
C ILE A 128 -14.31 -1.55 19.37
N ARG A 129 -14.21 -2.87 19.13
CA ARG A 129 -15.06 -3.91 19.70
C ARG A 129 -14.19 -4.95 20.40
N ALA A 130 -14.30 -5.07 21.70
CA ALA A 130 -13.35 -5.83 22.51
C ALA A 130 -11.92 -5.33 22.26
N ASP A 131 -11.05 -6.18 21.70
CA ASP A 131 -9.64 -5.85 21.44
C ASP A 131 -9.35 -5.58 19.95
N ASP A 132 -10.39 -5.56 19.11
CA ASP A 132 -10.27 -5.37 17.66
C ASP A 132 -10.67 -3.95 17.23
N LEU A 133 -9.86 -3.31 16.40
CA LEU A 133 -10.16 -2.04 15.74
C LEU A 133 -10.63 -2.27 14.30
N TYR A 134 -11.85 -1.81 14.01
CA TYR A 134 -12.52 -1.96 12.73
C TYR A 134 -12.44 -0.68 11.90
N GLY A 135 -11.98 -0.82 10.65
CA GLY A 135 -11.97 0.28 9.68
C GLY A 135 -11.08 0.00 8.48
N ARG A 136 -11.35 0.66 7.34
CA ARG A 136 -10.48 0.59 6.17
C ARG A 136 -9.11 1.19 6.52
N GLY A 137 -8.04 0.44 6.23
CA GLY A 137 -6.67 0.83 6.54
C GLY A 137 -6.24 0.56 7.99
N SER A 138 -7.11 0.00 8.86
CA SER A 138 -6.69 -0.34 10.22
C SER A 138 -5.62 -1.41 10.24
N CYS A 139 -5.67 -2.38 9.32
CA CYS A 139 -4.70 -3.46 9.18
C CYS A 139 -3.65 -3.14 8.12
N ASP A 140 -4.10 -2.64 6.97
CA ASP A 140 -3.30 -2.34 5.78
C ASP A 140 -3.38 -0.84 5.48
N MET A 141 -2.31 -0.02 5.84
CA MET A 141 -1.32 -0.38 6.87
C MET A 141 -1.15 0.74 7.92
N LYS A 142 -2.23 1.56 8.16
CA LYS A 142 -2.15 2.70 9.09
C LYS A 142 -1.66 2.29 10.49
N ALA A 143 -2.09 1.14 11.01
CA ALA A 143 -1.60 0.65 12.29
C ALA A 143 -0.10 0.37 12.26
N GLY A 144 0.42 -0.24 11.19
CA GLY A 144 1.85 -0.47 11.02
C GLY A 144 2.66 0.82 10.95
N LEU A 145 2.17 1.80 10.20
CA LEU A 145 2.81 3.13 10.12
C LEU A 145 2.83 3.83 11.49
N LEU A 146 1.72 3.79 12.24
CA LEU A 146 1.66 4.36 13.58
C LEU A 146 2.53 3.58 14.58
N ALA A 147 2.59 2.25 14.47
CA ALA A 147 3.49 1.43 15.27
C ALA A 147 4.96 1.81 15.04
N ALA A 148 5.35 2.07 13.77
CA ALA A 148 6.69 2.58 13.43
C ALA A 148 6.98 3.93 14.12
N HIS A 149 6.05 4.89 14.05
CA HIS A 149 6.18 6.18 14.73
C HIS A 149 6.32 6.00 16.25
N TRP A 150 5.44 5.21 16.86
CA TRP A 150 5.43 5.03 18.31
C TRP A 150 6.61 4.21 18.83
N ALA A 151 7.18 3.30 18.03
CA ALA A 151 8.44 2.64 18.36
C ALA A 151 9.57 3.68 18.52
N VAL A 152 9.62 4.67 17.61
CA VAL A 152 10.58 5.78 17.72
C VAL A 152 10.31 6.64 18.95
N GLN A 153 9.03 6.91 19.28
CA GLN A 153 8.67 7.66 20.49
C GLN A 153 9.08 6.90 21.77
N ALA A 154 8.89 5.59 21.82
CA ALA A 154 9.31 4.76 22.95
C ALA A 154 10.84 4.83 23.16
N ILE A 155 11.63 4.73 22.10
CA ILE A 155 13.10 4.88 22.15
C ILE A 155 13.49 6.26 22.72
N ARG A 156 12.83 7.33 22.25
CA ARG A 156 13.10 8.70 22.73
C ARG A 156 12.71 8.88 24.20
N ARG A 157 11.53 8.38 24.61
CA ARG A 157 11.04 8.46 26.00
C ARG A 157 11.91 7.64 26.96
N ALA A 158 12.48 6.53 26.49
CA ALA A 158 13.47 5.77 27.27
C ALA A 158 14.83 6.46 27.38
N GLY A 159 15.01 7.62 26.73
CA GLY A 159 16.28 8.36 26.76
C GLY A 159 17.42 7.70 26.01
N VAL A 160 17.11 6.73 25.13
CA VAL A 160 18.11 5.99 24.37
C VAL A 160 18.69 6.88 23.26
N ARG A 161 20.01 6.99 23.25
CA ARG A 161 20.76 7.71 22.21
C ARG A 161 21.24 6.72 21.15
N LEU A 162 20.60 6.76 19.99
CA LEU A 162 20.98 5.93 18.85
C LEU A 162 22.26 6.45 18.20
N ARG A 163 23.07 5.56 17.62
CA ARG A 163 24.26 5.94 16.87
C ARG A 163 23.94 6.40 15.45
N GLY A 164 23.01 5.75 14.79
CA GLY A 164 22.54 6.07 13.44
C GLY A 164 21.16 6.71 13.45
N ASP A 165 20.81 7.34 12.35
CA ASP A 165 19.50 7.93 12.15
C ASP A 165 18.39 6.87 12.09
N VAL A 166 17.21 7.23 12.59
CA VAL A 166 15.97 6.49 12.29
C VAL A 166 15.05 7.40 11.52
N LEU A 167 14.59 6.92 10.37
CA LEU A 167 13.67 7.61 9.47
C LEU A 167 12.31 6.93 9.56
N VAL A 168 11.24 7.69 9.78
CA VAL A 168 9.86 7.21 9.63
C VAL A 168 9.31 7.87 8.38
N ALA A 169 9.04 7.08 7.36
CA ALA A 169 8.50 7.54 6.09
C ALA A 169 7.01 7.21 6.03
N SER A 170 6.19 8.23 5.73
CA SER A 170 4.80 8.06 5.36
C SER A 170 4.67 8.32 3.88
N VAL A 171 4.17 7.35 3.13
CA VAL A 171 4.09 7.43 1.67
C VAL A 171 2.64 7.36 1.18
N GLN A 172 2.37 7.99 0.03
CA GLN A 172 1.09 7.96 -0.68
C GLN A 172 1.22 7.09 -1.92
N GLY A 173 0.11 6.48 -2.36
CA GLY A 173 0.04 5.77 -3.62
C GLY A 173 0.89 4.50 -3.63
N GLU A 174 0.97 3.78 -2.52
CA GLU A 174 1.53 2.43 -2.46
C GLU A 174 0.59 1.44 -3.11
N GLU A 175 -0.71 1.51 -2.78
CA GLU A 175 -1.79 0.63 -3.20
C GLU A 175 -2.04 0.64 -4.73
N ASP A 176 -1.55 1.68 -5.41
CA ASP A 176 -1.78 1.86 -6.85
C ASP A 176 -0.50 2.10 -7.68
N GLY A 177 0.69 1.72 -7.15
CA GLY A 177 1.91 1.70 -7.97
C GLY A 177 3.22 2.05 -7.27
N GLY A 178 3.22 2.74 -6.12
CA GLY A 178 4.43 3.04 -5.36
C GLY A 178 4.99 4.45 -5.55
N LEU A 179 4.14 5.40 -5.94
CA LEU A 179 4.46 6.82 -6.13
C LEU A 179 5.28 7.40 -4.97
N GLY A 180 4.81 7.24 -3.73
CA GLY A 180 5.40 7.88 -2.57
C GLY A 180 6.78 7.34 -2.23
N THR A 181 6.99 6.04 -2.31
CA THR A 181 8.32 5.43 -2.10
C THR A 181 9.29 5.85 -3.19
N PHE A 182 8.84 5.91 -4.46
CA PHE A 182 9.68 6.40 -5.55
C PHE A 182 10.06 7.87 -5.35
N ALA A 183 9.10 8.73 -4.97
CA ALA A 183 9.33 10.14 -4.66
C ALA A 183 10.29 10.35 -3.48
N LEU A 184 10.22 9.50 -2.46
CA LEU A 184 11.11 9.50 -1.32
C LEU A 184 12.55 9.21 -1.76
N LEU A 185 12.74 8.20 -2.60
CA LEU A 185 14.03 7.84 -3.16
C LEU A 185 14.56 8.93 -4.11
N ASP A 186 13.72 9.52 -4.94
CA ASP A 186 14.07 10.62 -5.81
C ASP A 186 14.49 11.87 -5.01
N ARG A 187 13.81 12.17 -3.90
CA ARG A 187 14.18 13.23 -2.94
C ARG A 187 15.56 13.04 -2.32
N GLY A 188 16.10 11.82 -2.38
CA GLY A 188 17.43 11.48 -1.87
C GLY A 188 17.44 10.79 -0.50
N TRP A 189 16.29 10.49 0.08
CA TRP A 189 16.22 9.74 1.33
C TRP A 189 16.70 8.31 1.13
N ARG A 190 17.63 7.86 1.98
CA ARG A 190 18.23 6.52 1.96
C ARG A 190 18.53 6.05 3.39
N ALA A 191 18.56 4.74 3.57
CA ALA A 191 18.99 4.10 4.80
C ALA A 191 19.74 2.81 4.48
N ASP A 192 20.49 2.27 5.45
CA ASP A 192 21.21 1.01 5.32
C ASP A 192 20.30 -0.21 5.41
N ALA A 193 19.13 -0.05 6.04
CA ALA A 193 18.07 -1.07 6.12
C ALA A 193 16.71 -0.39 6.13
N CYS A 194 15.68 -1.12 5.68
CA CYS A 194 14.28 -0.69 5.73
C CYS A 194 13.43 -1.80 6.36
N VAL A 195 12.49 -1.40 7.23
CA VAL A 195 11.40 -2.25 7.71
C VAL A 195 10.10 -1.64 7.24
N ILE A 196 9.25 -2.45 6.64
CA ILE A 196 7.91 -2.09 6.18
C ILE A 196 6.94 -2.90 7.03
N PRO A 197 6.25 -2.27 8.01
CA PRO A 197 5.39 -2.98 8.96
C PRO A 197 3.99 -3.26 8.38
N GLU A 198 3.96 -3.97 7.25
CA GLU A 198 2.76 -4.48 6.61
C GLU A 198 2.08 -5.58 7.41
N SER A 199 0.84 -5.90 7.05
CA SER A 199 0.03 -6.93 7.69
C SER A 199 0.52 -8.34 7.33
N THR A 200 1.58 -8.79 8.01
CA THR A 200 2.24 -10.10 7.76
C THR A 200 1.96 -11.15 8.82
N ASP A 201 0.96 -10.93 9.68
CA ASP A 201 0.67 -11.79 10.85
C ASP A 201 1.91 -11.97 11.76
N MET A 202 2.70 -10.91 11.91
CA MET A 202 3.98 -10.86 12.62
C MET A 202 5.08 -11.76 12.04
N ASP A 203 4.88 -12.27 10.83
CA ASP A 203 5.91 -12.99 10.08
C ASP A 203 6.96 -12.04 9.49
N LEU A 204 8.22 -12.48 9.50
CA LEU A 204 9.28 -11.81 8.76
C LEU A 204 9.24 -12.24 7.30
N VAL A 205 8.96 -11.30 6.40
CA VAL A 205 8.90 -11.50 4.95
C VAL A 205 10.14 -10.86 4.29
N PRO A 206 11.21 -11.61 4.05
CA PRO A 206 12.46 -11.06 3.53
C PRO A 206 12.45 -10.82 2.01
N ALA A 207 11.44 -11.32 1.31
CA ALA A 207 11.28 -11.15 -0.13
C ALA A 207 9.82 -11.33 -0.54
N ASN A 208 9.36 -10.56 -1.51
CA ASN A 208 8.05 -10.69 -2.16
C ASN A 208 8.21 -10.94 -3.66
N ALA A 209 7.19 -11.57 -4.25
CA ALA A 209 7.06 -11.64 -5.70
C ALA A 209 6.66 -10.27 -6.27
N GLY A 210 7.02 -10.04 -7.52
CA GLY A 210 6.55 -8.87 -8.26
C GLY A 210 5.06 -9.00 -8.64
N ALA A 211 4.48 -7.89 -9.05
CA ALA A 211 3.15 -7.84 -9.62
C ALA A 211 3.09 -6.88 -10.80
N LEU A 212 2.31 -7.24 -11.80
CA LEU A 212 2.02 -6.43 -12.97
C LEU A 212 0.52 -6.19 -13.04
N THR A 213 0.10 -4.95 -12.98
CA THR A 213 -1.27 -4.56 -13.32
C THR A 213 -1.39 -4.38 -14.83
N PHE A 214 -2.45 -4.92 -15.41
CA PHE A 214 -2.69 -4.85 -16.85
C PHE A 214 -4.11 -4.42 -17.16
N ARG A 215 -4.28 -3.80 -18.32
CA ARG A 215 -5.56 -3.40 -18.87
C ARG A 215 -5.78 -4.04 -20.24
N LEU A 216 -6.92 -4.73 -20.39
CA LEU A 216 -7.37 -5.32 -21.65
C LEU A 216 -8.52 -4.51 -22.20
N VAL A 217 -8.41 -4.11 -23.47
CA VAL A 217 -9.48 -3.46 -24.21
C VAL A 217 -9.91 -4.36 -25.36
N VAL A 218 -11.11 -4.88 -25.24
CA VAL A 218 -11.73 -5.72 -26.30
C VAL A 218 -12.72 -4.85 -27.06
N ARG A 219 -12.52 -4.76 -28.37
CA ARG A 219 -13.37 -3.99 -29.27
C ARG A 219 -14.35 -4.91 -30.01
N GLY A 220 -15.58 -4.48 -30.11
CA GLY A 220 -16.64 -5.12 -30.86
C GLY A 220 -17.25 -4.17 -31.87
N HIS A 221 -18.52 -4.41 -32.22
CA HIS A 221 -19.32 -3.57 -33.10
C HIS A 221 -20.77 -3.55 -32.59
N ALA A 222 -21.25 -2.36 -32.22
CA ALA A 222 -22.58 -2.18 -31.67
C ALA A 222 -23.66 -2.38 -32.71
N THR A 223 -24.77 -3.02 -32.31
CA THR A 223 -26.01 -3.08 -33.07
C THR A 223 -27.17 -3.28 -32.10
N HIS A 224 -28.40 -3.11 -32.56
CA HIS A 224 -29.57 -3.43 -31.77
C HIS A 224 -29.64 -4.92 -31.46
N ALA A 225 -30.01 -5.33 -30.25
CA ALA A 225 -30.03 -6.72 -29.82
C ALA A 225 -30.86 -7.66 -30.72
N SER A 226 -31.91 -7.17 -31.38
CA SER A 226 -32.69 -7.96 -32.35
C SER A 226 -31.93 -8.28 -33.65
N ARG A 227 -30.79 -7.60 -33.87
CA ARG A 227 -29.92 -7.75 -35.04
C ARG A 227 -28.52 -8.18 -34.62
N ARG A 228 -28.41 -8.92 -33.50
CA ARG A 228 -27.12 -9.27 -32.92
C ARG A 228 -26.12 -9.93 -33.88
N THR A 229 -26.63 -10.62 -34.89
CA THR A 229 -25.79 -11.28 -35.90
C THR A 229 -25.07 -10.32 -36.86
N GLU A 230 -25.46 -9.03 -36.83
CA GLU A 230 -24.83 -7.95 -37.61
C GLU A 230 -23.79 -7.20 -36.79
N GLY A 231 -23.72 -7.44 -35.47
CA GLY A 231 -22.75 -6.87 -34.55
C GLY A 231 -21.68 -7.85 -34.12
N VAL A 232 -20.72 -7.36 -33.32
CA VAL A 232 -19.67 -8.16 -32.67
C VAL A 232 -19.68 -7.82 -31.19
N SER A 233 -20.09 -8.78 -30.36
CA SER A 233 -20.13 -8.57 -28.92
C SER A 233 -18.75 -8.60 -28.30
N ALA A 234 -18.34 -7.51 -27.67
CA ALA A 234 -17.09 -7.43 -26.93
C ALA A 234 -17.07 -8.42 -25.74
N ILE A 235 -18.23 -8.72 -25.13
CA ILE A 235 -18.35 -9.69 -24.04
C ILE A 235 -18.07 -11.11 -24.57
N GLU A 236 -18.71 -11.49 -25.70
CA GLU A 236 -18.49 -12.82 -26.29
C GLU A 236 -17.05 -12.98 -26.79
N THR A 237 -16.45 -11.91 -27.32
CA THR A 237 -15.05 -11.88 -27.76
C THR A 237 -14.06 -11.98 -26.59
N PHE A 238 -14.41 -11.44 -25.43
CA PHE A 238 -13.58 -11.53 -24.23
C PHE A 238 -13.53 -12.95 -23.64
N TRP A 239 -14.58 -13.75 -23.80
CA TRP A 239 -14.68 -15.06 -23.16
C TRP A 239 -13.47 -15.99 -23.46
N PRO A 240 -13.06 -16.22 -24.73
CA PRO A 240 -11.88 -17.03 -25.02
C PRO A 240 -10.58 -16.41 -24.50
N VAL A 241 -10.49 -15.08 -24.40
CA VAL A 241 -9.33 -14.40 -23.79
C VAL A 241 -9.25 -14.75 -22.31
N TRP A 242 -10.39 -14.71 -21.60
CA TRP A 242 -10.45 -15.10 -20.18
C TRP A 242 -10.01 -16.56 -19.96
N GLN A 243 -10.48 -17.50 -20.82
CA GLN A 243 -10.05 -18.89 -20.73
C GLN A 243 -8.53 -19.01 -20.94
N ALA A 244 -7.97 -18.30 -21.92
CA ALA A 244 -6.54 -18.31 -22.18
C ALA A 244 -5.70 -17.75 -21.00
N LEU A 245 -6.22 -16.77 -20.27
CA LEU A 245 -5.59 -16.23 -19.05
C LEU A 245 -5.59 -17.28 -17.93
N LEU A 246 -6.69 -17.99 -17.70
CA LEU A 246 -6.76 -19.08 -16.72
C LEU A 246 -5.82 -20.23 -17.07
N ASP A 247 -5.72 -20.59 -18.36
CA ASP A 247 -4.77 -21.60 -18.84
C ASP A 247 -3.32 -21.12 -18.65
N LEU A 248 -3.05 -19.85 -18.83
CA LEU A 248 -1.74 -19.26 -18.57
C LEU A 248 -1.36 -19.40 -17.09
N GLU A 249 -2.27 -19.03 -16.18
CA GLU A 249 -2.07 -19.18 -14.74
C GLU A 249 -1.73 -20.63 -14.38
N GLN A 250 -2.50 -21.60 -14.88
CA GLN A 250 -2.26 -23.03 -14.63
C GLN A 250 -0.88 -23.48 -15.12
N ARG A 251 -0.46 -23.06 -16.34
CA ARG A 251 0.86 -23.39 -16.88
C ARG A 251 1.99 -22.79 -16.03
N ARG A 252 1.84 -21.54 -15.60
CA ARG A 252 2.84 -20.88 -14.74
C ARG A 252 2.93 -21.52 -13.37
N HIS A 253 1.80 -22.03 -12.85
CA HIS A 253 1.76 -22.73 -11.57
C HIS A 253 2.31 -24.18 -11.63
N ALA A 254 2.51 -24.76 -12.82
CA ALA A 254 3.12 -26.07 -12.96
C ALA A 254 4.61 -26.10 -12.57
N VAL A 255 5.30 -24.96 -12.66
CA VAL A 255 6.72 -24.81 -12.28
C VAL A 255 6.82 -23.63 -11.33
N VAL A 256 6.97 -23.91 -10.04
CA VAL A 256 6.98 -22.90 -8.98
C VAL A 256 8.32 -22.95 -8.25
N ASP A 257 8.94 -21.77 -8.05
CA ASP A 257 10.13 -21.63 -7.21
C ASP A 257 9.92 -22.25 -5.83
N PRO A 258 10.92 -22.95 -5.27
CA PRO A 258 10.82 -23.54 -3.94
C PRO A 258 10.36 -22.56 -2.83
N MET A 259 10.76 -21.29 -2.89
CA MET A 259 10.36 -20.25 -1.95
C MET A 259 8.86 -19.93 -2.03
N ALA A 260 8.27 -20.02 -3.23
CA ALA A 260 6.86 -19.72 -3.47
C ALA A 260 5.92 -20.92 -3.24
N LYS A 261 6.45 -22.15 -3.03
CA LYS A 261 5.66 -23.38 -2.84
C LYS A 261 4.77 -23.38 -1.60
N ARG A 262 5.04 -22.50 -0.63
CA ARG A 262 4.20 -22.36 0.58
C ARG A 262 2.82 -21.78 0.28
N TRP A 263 2.68 -21.03 -0.81
CA TRP A 263 1.39 -20.50 -1.25
C TRP A 263 0.66 -21.47 -2.16
N LYS A 264 -0.64 -21.58 -1.94
CA LYS A 264 -1.51 -22.45 -2.74
C LYS A 264 -1.54 -22.04 -4.22
N LEU A 265 -1.36 -20.75 -4.50
CA LEU A 265 -1.23 -20.17 -5.83
C LEU A 265 -0.07 -19.15 -5.78
N ALA A 266 1.08 -19.52 -6.32
CA ALA A 266 2.31 -18.73 -6.21
C ALA A 266 2.29 -17.44 -7.04
N HIS A 267 1.73 -17.51 -8.24
CA HIS A 267 1.71 -16.39 -9.21
C HIS A 267 0.28 -16.19 -9.73
N PRO A 268 -0.61 -15.61 -8.87
CA PRO A 268 -2.02 -15.45 -9.22
C PRO A 268 -2.20 -14.50 -10.39
N LEU A 269 -3.18 -14.82 -11.24
CA LEU A 269 -3.70 -13.95 -12.27
C LEU A 269 -5.18 -13.72 -11.99
N SER A 270 -5.57 -12.47 -11.79
CA SER A 270 -6.97 -12.13 -11.54
C SER A 270 -7.42 -10.94 -12.38
N ILE A 271 -8.69 -10.96 -12.76
CA ILE A 271 -9.39 -9.78 -13.26
C ILE A 271 -10.12 -9.18 -12.07
N GLY A 272 -9.78 -7.95 -11.71
CA GLY A 272 -10.36 -7.21 -10.60
C GLY A 272 -11.60 -6.41 -11.00
N THR A 273 -11.60 -5.87 -12.23
CA THR A 273 -12.72 -5.09 -12.76
C THR A 273 -13.07 -5.47 -14.19
N ILE A 274 -14.36 -5.40 -14.54
CA ILE A 274 -14.85 -5.52 -15.93
C ILE A 274 -15.95 -4.49 -16.13
N HIS A 275 -15.83 -3.70 -17.20
CA HIS A 275 -16.85 -2.77 -17.65
C HIS A 275 -17.18 -3.05 -19.11
N ALA A 276 -18.48 -3.30 -19.43
CA ALA A 276 -18.89 -3.65 -20.78
C ALA A 276 -20.33 -3.20 -21.06
N GLY A 277 -20.52 -2.53 -22.18
CA GLY A 277 -21.82 -2.08 -22.66
C GLY A 277 -22.44 -0.96 -21.81
N ASP A 278 -23.46 -0.32 -22.37
CA ASP A 278 -24.18 0.82 -21.78
C ASP A 278 -25.70 0.65 -21.79
N TRP A 279 -26.21 -0.29 -22.58
CA TRP A 279 -27.66 -0.50 -22.75
C TRP A 279 -28.01 -1.98 -22.99
N ALA A 280 -29.01 -2.48 -22.23
CA ALA A 280 -29.39 -3.90 -22.24
C ALA A 280 -29.87 -4.43 -23.61
N SER A 281 -30.41 -3.57 -24.46
CA SER A 281 -30.88 -3.91 -25.80
C SER A 281 -29.89 -3.60 -26.92
N SER A 282 -28.61 -3.47 -26.58
CA SER A 282 -27.49 -3.28 -27.53
C SER A 282 -26.49 -4.43 -27.44
N VAL A 283 -25.86 -4.74 -28.55
CA VAL A 283 -24.64 -5.55 -28.56
C VAL A 283 -23.49 -4.66 -28.10
N PRO A 284 -22.75 -5.01 -27.03
CA PRO A 284 -21.67 -4.15 -26.51
C PRO A 284 -20.48 -4.13 -27.48
N ASP A 285 -20.02 -2.95 -27.83
CA ASP A 285 -18.90 -2.70 -28.74
C ASP A 285 -17.55 -2.50 -28.05
N GLN A 286 -17.55 -2.41 -26.73
CA GLN A 286 -16.33 -2.33 -25.95
C GLN A 286 -16.48 -3.06 -24.62
N LEU A 287 -15.39 -3.71 -24.22
CA LEU A 287 -15.17 -4.22 -22.87
C LEU A 287 -13.78 -3.78 -22.43
N VAL A 288 -13.69 -3.26 -21.21
CA VAL A 288 -12.42 -2.96 -20.54
C VAL A 288 -12.36 -3.86 -19.31
N ALA A 289 -11.28 -4.63 -19.20
CA ALA A 289 -10.97 -5.44 -18.03
C ALA A 289 -9.60 -5.03 -17.48
N GLU A 290 -9.51 -4.88 -16.18
CA GLU A 290 -8.26 -4.61 -15.48
C GLU A 290 -7.97 -5.75 -14.51
N GLY A 291 -6.70 -6.12 -14.43
CA GLY A 291 -6.29 -7.27 -13.66
C GLY A 291 -4.85 -7.20 -13.20
N ARG A 292 -4.49 -8.15 -12.36
CA ARG A 292 -3.15 -8.28 -11.79
C ARG A 292 -2.57 -9.65 -12.14
N LEU A 293 -1.30 -9.65 -12.52
CA LEU A 293 -0.47 -10.84 -12.77
C LEU A 293 0.67 -10.87 -11.75
N GLY A 294 0.75 -11.91 -10.95
CA GLY A 294 1.92 -12.17 -10.10
C GLY A 294 3.14 -12.51 -10.97
N VAL A 295 4.27 -11.86 -10.73
CA VAL A 295 5.52 -12.04 -11.51
C VAL A 295 6.44 -12.99 -10.76
N ALA A 296 7.00 -14.01 -11.46
CA ALA A 296 7.95 -14.94 -10.88
C ALA A 296 9.35 -14.31 -10.76
N LEU A 297 10.22 -14.93 -9.94
CA LEU A 297 11.57 -14.40 -9.68
C LEU A 297 12.48 -14.38 -10.92
N ASP A 298 12.20 -15.24 -11.91
CA ASP A 298 12.95 -15.38 -13.16
C ASP A 298 12.28 -14.68 -14.36
N GLU A 299 11.17 -13.96 -14.13
CA GLU A 299 10.49 -13.15 -15.14
C GLU A 299 10.95 -11.69 -15.06
N THR A 300 11.13 -11.06 -16.23
CA THR A 300 11.53 -9.65 -16.42
C THR A 300 10.54 -8.90 -17.30
#